data_6bf5844ecf3d343aaba1c550c9fb6568
#
_entry.id   6bf5844ecf3d343aaba1c550c9fb6568
#
_cell.length_a   1.000
_cell.length_b   1.000
_cell.length_c   1.000
_cell.angle_alpha   90.00
_cell.angle_beta   90.00
_cell.angle_gamma   90.00
#
_symmetry.space_group_name_H-M   'P 1'
#
loop_
_entity.id
_entity.type
_entity.pdbx_description
1 polymer ?
#
loop_
_entity_poly.entity_id
_entity_poly.type
_entity_poly.pdbx_seq_one_letter_code
_entity_poly.pdbx_strand_id
1 'polypeptide(L)'
;LGAEGIQMGTRFALSEESSASDAFKRLCIGLEEGGTMLALKKIGPTRLIRNDFYTAVETAENRGASAEELKELLGRGRSKRGIFEGNLADGELEIGQIASLIRDLPPAGEIVRQIIDEYNAGVKSLTTL
;
A
#
# COMPACT_ATOMS: atom_id res chain seq x y z
N LEU A 1 -15.42 -20.26 -6.47
CA LEU A 1 -16.30 -19.08 -6.34
C LEU A 1 -16.52 -18.35 -7.67
N GLY A 2 -15.96 -18.83 -8.79
CA GLY A 2 -16.17 -18.31 -10.14
C GLY A 2 -15.29 -17.12 -10.53
N ALA A 3 -14.24 -16.81 -9.78
CA ALA A 3 -13.26 -15.83 -10.20
C ALA A 3 -12.41 -16.38 -11.35
N GLU A 4 -12.27 -15.63 -12.44
CA GLU A 4 -11.47 -15.98 -13.61
C GLU A 4 -10.07 -15.37 -13.60
N GLY A 5 -9.81 -14.45 -12.66
CA GLY A 5 -8.53 -13.76 -12.51
C GLY A 5 -8.42 -13.02 -11.20
N ILE A 6 -7.24 -12.49 -10.93
CA ILE A 6 -6.91 -11.69 -9.75
C ILE A 6 -6.20 -10.42 -10.16
N GLN A 7 -6.37 -9.36 -9.37
CA GLN A 7 -5.63 -8.11 -9.51
C GLN A 7 -4.82 -7.86 -8.24
N MET A 8 -3.53 -7.58 -8.40
CA MET A 8 -2.62 -7.31 -7.29
C MET A 8 -1.89 -5.99 -7.51
N GLY A 9 -1.96 -5.07 -6.54
CA GLY A 9 -1.21 -3.81 -6.54
C GLY A 9 -0.01 -3.88 -5.61
N THR A 10 -0.27 -3.97 -4.31
CA THR A 10 0.74 -3.87 -3.25
C THR A 10 1.90 -4.85 -3.42
N ARG A 11 1.64 -6.12 -3.76
CA ARG A 11 2.70 -7.13 -3.93
C ARG A 11 3.70 -6.72 -5.02
N PHE A 12 3.21 -6.21 -6.16
CA PHE A 12 4.07 -5.76 -7.26
C PHE A 12 4.69 -4.37 -7.02
N ALA A 13 4.05 -3.50 -6.22
CA ALA A 13 4.68 -2.27 -5.75
C ALA A 13 5.93 -2.56 -4.89
N LEU A 14 5.99 -3.73 -4.25
CA LEU A 14 7.09 -4.23 -3.43
C LEU A 14 7.91 -5.29 -4.19
N SER A 15 8.19 -5.07 -5.47
CA SER A 15 9.13 -5.84 -6.28
C SER A 15 10.43 -5.06 -6.52
N GLU A 16 11.49 -5.77 -6.95
CA GLU A 16 12.76 -5.12 -7.29
C GLU A 16 12.58 -4.05 -8.38
N GLU A 17 11.82 -4.36 -9.44
CA GLU A 17 11.66 -3.51 -10.62
C GLU A 17 10.67 -2.35 -10.41
N SER A 18 9.91 -2.35 -9.31
CA SER A 18 9.00 -1.26 -9.01
C SER A 18 9.74 0.08 -8.93
N SER A 19 9.16 1.12 -9.51
CA SER A 19 9.70 2.49 -9.48
C SER A 19 9.60 3.19 -8.12
N ALA A 20 8.95 2.58 -7.14
CA ALA A 20 8.94 3.09 -5.77
C ALA A 20 10.37 3.18 -5.20
N SER A 21 10.66 4.21 -4.41
CA SER A 21 11.98 4.40 -3.79
C SER A 21 12.32 3.24 -2.84
N ASP A 22 13.61 2.94 -2.72
CA ASP A 22 14.09 1.93 -1.77
C ASP A 22 13.68 2.26 -0.33
N ALA A 23 13.66 3.54 0.03
CA ALA A 23 13.23 3.98 1.36
C ALA A 23 11.76 3.60 1.61
N PHE A 24 10.87 3.84 0.65
CA PHE A 24 9.46 3.45 0.75
C PHE A 24 9.29 1.93 0.80
N LYS A 25 9.96 1.18 -0.09
CA LYS A 25 9.91 -0.28 -0.10
C LYS A 25 10.34 -0.89 1.24
N ARG A 26 11.46 -0.41 1.80
CA ARG A 26 11.97 -0.87 3.11
C ARG A 26 11.01 -0.53 4.25
N LEU A 27 10.39 0.65 4.24
CA LEU A 27 9.36 0.99 5.20
C LEU A 27 8.20 -0.01 5.12
N CYS A 28 7.73 -0.32 3.92
CA CYS A 28 6.60 -1.23 3.71
C CYS A 28 6.84 -2.65 4.22
N ILE A 29 8.01 -3.25 3.93
CA ILE A 29 8.33 -4.61 4.40
C ILE A 29 8.57 -4.69 5.91
N GLY A 30 8.78 -3.55 6.57
CA GLY A 30 8.88 -3.43 8.02
C GLY A 30 7.54 -3.18 8.73
N LEU A 31 6.43 -3.03 7.98
CA LEU A 31 5.12 -2.77 8.58
C LEU A 31 4.61 -3.97 9.38
N GLU A 32 4.02 -3.66 10.52
CA GLU A 32 3.29 -4.62 11.34
C GLU A 32 1.78 -4.50 11.11
N GLU A 33 1.01 -5.42 11.68
CA GLU A 33 -0.44 -5.36 11.68
C GLU A 33 -0.92 -4.00 12.24
N GLY A 34 -1.91 -3.38 11.56
CA GLY A 34 -2.37 -2.04 11.92
C GLY A 34 -1.44 -0.90 11.47
N GLY A 35 -0.37 -1.18 10.73
CA GLY A 35 0.57 -0.17 10.22
C GLY A 35 0.00 0.78 9.17
N THR A 36 -1.18 0.47 8.62
CA THR A 36 -1.87 1.34 7.64
C THR A 36 -3.25 1.73 8.13
N MET A 37 -3.67 2.96 7.83
CA MET A 37 -4.95 3.53 8.23
C MET A 37 -5.69 4.14 7.06
N LEU A 38 -7.03 4.08 7.09
CA LEU A 38 -7.87 4.73 6.09
C LEU A 38 -8.07 6.21 6.46
N ALA A 39 -7.70 7.10 5.56
CA ALA A 39 -7.76 8.55 5.72
C ALA A 39 -8.35 9.22 4.47
N LEU A 40 -8.44 10.56 4.46
CA LEU A 40 -8.95 11.37 3.35
C LEU A 40 -10.38 10.99 2.92
N LYS A 41 -11.21 10.56 3.86
CA LYS A 41 -12.51 9.94 3.62
C LYS A 41 -13.48 10.79 2.83
N LYS A 42 -13.42 12.13 2.98
CA LYS A 42 -14.32 13.08 2.29
C LYS A 42 -13.93 13.39 0.85
N ILE A 43 -12.67 13.09 0.46
CA ILE A 43 -12.16 13.42 -0.89
C ILE A 43 -11.78 12.19 -1.71
N GLY A 44 -11.60 11.06 -1.07
CA GLY A 44 -11.28 9.78 -1.67
C GLY A 44 -10.61 8.89 -0.62
N PRO A 45 -11.33 7.92 -0.02
CA PRO A 45 -10.75 7.08 1.01
C PRO A 45 -9.45 6.43 0.54
N THR A 46 -8.35 6.78 1.17
CA THR A 46 -6.99 6.33 0.83
C THR A 46 -6.37 5.64 2.04
N ARG A 47 -5.73 4.51 1.82
CA ARG A 47 -5.03 3.80 2.87
C ARG A 47 -3.58 4.25 2.93
N LEU A 48 -3.19 4.83 4.05
CA LEU A 48 -1.89 5.46 4.28
C LEU A 48 -1.11 4.77 5.38
N ILE A 49 0.22 4.76 5.25
CA ILE A 49 1.15 4.50 6.36
C ILE A 49 1.16 5.75 7.26
N ARG A 50 1.26 5.53 8.56
CA ARG A 50 1.35 6.62 9.53
C ARG A 50 2.69 7.35 9.41
N ASN A 51 2.61 8.68 9.26
CA ASN A 51 3.72 9.62 9.24
C ASN A 51 3.20 11.01 9.64
N ASP A 52 4.00 12.06 9.49
CA ASP A 52 3.60 13.42 9.85
C ASP A 52 2.42 13.92 9.01
N PHE A 53 2.42 13.60 7.71
CA PHE A 53 1.29 13.92 6.83
C PHE A 53 -0.01 13.21 7.27
N TYR A 54 0.05 11.91 7.55
CA TYR A 54 -1.11 11.18 8.06
C TYR A 54 -1.64 11.82 9.35
N THR A 55 -0.76 12.18 10.29
CA THR A 55 -1.15 12.82 11.55
C THR A 55 -1.84 14.16 11.32
N ALA A 56 -1.37 14.96 10.36
CA ALA A 56 -2.01 16.21 9.97
C ALA A 56 -3.41 15.98 9.39
N VAL A 57 -3.57 14.96 8.53
CA VAL A 57 -4.87 14.57 7.97
C VAL A 57 -5.82 14.08 9.06
N GLU A 58 -5.37 13.18 9.93
CA GLU A 58 -6.18 12.66 11.04
C GLU A 58 -6.66 13.80 11.97
N THR A 59 -5.78 14.74 12.29
CA THR A 59 -6.12 15.91 13.08
C THR A 59 -7.18 16.77 12.38
N ALA A 60 -7.03 17.01 11.08
CA ALA A 60 -7.98 17.79 10.30
C ALA A 60 -9.35 17.07 10.21
N GLU A 61 -9.38 15.77 9.95
CA GLU A 61 -10.60 14.98 9.90
C GLU A 61 -11.32 14.96 11.25
N ASN A 62 -10.60 14.81 12.36
CA ASN A 62 -11.15 14.79 13.73
C ASN A 62 -11.78 16.13 14.13
N ARG A 63 -11.27 17.25 13.64
CA ARG A 63 -11.90 18.58 13.83
C ARG A 63 -13.06 18.86 12.88
N GLY A 64 -13.37 17.93 11.97
CA GLY A 64 -14.47 18.07 11.01
C GLY A 64 -14.14 18.85 9.74
N ALA A 65 -12.85 18.93 9.35
CA ALA A 65 -12.41 19.63 8.15
C ALA A 65 -13.27 19.34 6.93
N SER A 66 -13.48 20.34 6.08
CA SER A 66 -14.20 20.20 4.82
C SER A 66 -13.39 19.43 3.76
N ALA A 67 -14.04 19.03 2.67
CA ALA A 67 -13.35 18.40 1.55
C ALA A 67 -12.32 19.33 0.91
N GLU A 68 -12.63 20.64 0.86
CA GLU A 68 -11.73 21.68 0.33
C GLU A 68 -10.48 21.82 1.19
N GLU A 69 -10.62 21.89 2.51
CA GLU A 69 -9.48 21.92 3.45
C GLU A 69 -8.60 20.69 3.33
N LEU A 70 -9.19 19.49 3.17
CA LEU A 70 -8.42 18.25 2.98
C LEU A 70 -7.69 18.21 1.64
N LYS A 71 -8.31 18.73 0.55
CA LYS A 71 -7.63 18.86 -0.75
C LYS A 71 -6.47 19.84 -0.70
N GLU A 72 -6.62 20.95 0.02
CA GLU A 72 -5.55 21.93 0.22
C GLU A 72 -4.41 21.32 1.04
N LEU A 73 -4.72 20.60 2.13
CA LEU A 73 -3.74 19.90 2.96
C LEU A 73 -2.99 18.83 2.14
N LEU A 74 -3.68 18.05 1.32
CA LEU A 74 -3.07 17.05 0.45
C LEU A 74 -2.12 17.71 -0.55
N GLY A 75 -2.55 18.79 -1.20
CA GLY A 75 -1.78 19.49 -2.21
C GLY A 75 -1.53 18.64 -3.46
N ARG A 76 -0.53 19.04 -4.25
CA ARG A 76 -0.15 18.33 -5.48
C ARG A 76 1.16 17.55 -5.32
N GLY A 77 1.20 16.35 -5.90
CA GLY A 77 2.42 15.56 -6.01
C GLY A 77 2.92 14.98 -4.68
N ARG A 78 2.11 14.91 -3.65
CA ARG A 78 2.51 14.40 -2.34
C ARG A 78 2.84 12.91 -2.38
N SER A 79 2.06 12.10 -3.11
CA SER A 79 2.36 10.68 -3.35
C SER A 79 3.68 10.50 -4.10
N LYS A 80 3.95 11.34 -5.12
CA LYS A 80 5.23 11.31 -5.83
C LYS A 80 6.40 11.53 -4.89
N ARG A 81 6.32 12.57 -4.05
CA ARG A 81 7.37 12.87 -3.06
C ARG A 81 7.57 11.73 -2.07
N GLY A 82 6.49 11.12 -1.59
CA GLY A 82 6.56 10.03 -0.62
C GLY A 82 7.07 8.73 -1.23
N ILE A 83 6.36 8.24 -2.25
CA ILE A 83 6.58 6.90 -2.79
C ILE A 83 7.82 6.83 -3.68
N PHE A 84 8.00 7.81 -4.58
CA PHE A 84 9.06 7.75 -5.59
C PHE A 84 10.33 8.53 -5.19
N GLU A 85 10.20 9.63 -4.45
CA GLU A 85 11.32 10.46 -4.02
C GLU A 85 11.79 10.16 -2.59
N GLY A 86 11.07 9.31 -1.86
CA GLY A 86 11.47 8.80 -0.54
C GLY A 86 11.30 9.78 0.62
N ASN A 87 10.48 10.82 0.48
CA ASN A 87 10.11 11.68 1.61
C ASN A 87 9.09 10.97 2.51
N LEU A 88 9.58 10.14 3.42
CA LEU A 88 8.75 9.32 4.30
C LEU A 88 8.05 10.12 5.40
N ALA A 89 8.56 11.31 5.76
CA ALA A 89 7.97 12.11 6.82
C ALA A 89 6.70 12.83 6.36
N ASP A 90 6.74 13.54 5.24
CA ASP A 90 5.68 14.43 4.76
C ASP A 90 5.01 13.94 3.46
N GLY A 91 5.46 12.84 2.88
CA GLY A 91 4.88 12.24 1.69
C GLY A 91 3.53 11.56 1.99
N GLU A 92 2.67 11.47 0.98
CA GLU A 92 1.51 10.58 1.02
C GLU A 92 1.97 9.16 0.71
N LEU A 93 2.00 8.31 1.75
CA LEU A 93 2.53 6.95 1.67
C LEU A 93 1.39 5.95 1.51
N GLU A 94 0.87 5.86 0.29
CA GLU A 94 -0.24 4.98 -0.04
C GLU A 94 0.24 3.55 -0.29
N ILE A 95 -0.34 2.59 0.43
CA ILE A 95 -0.10 1.16 0.24
C ILE A 95 -1.29 0.35 0.77
N GLY A 96 -1.53 -0.83 0.19
CA GLY A 96 -2.61 -1.71 0.64
C GLY A 96 -2.33 -2.35 1.99
N GLN A 97 -3.38 -2.75 2.69
CA GLN A 97 -3.32 -3.37 4.02
C GLN A 97 -2.45 -4.64 4.04
N ILE A 98 -2.40 -5.38 2.94
CA ILE A 98 -1.61 -6.61 2.79
C ILE A 98 -0.10 -6.37 2.96
N ALA A 99 0.38 -5.12 2.86
CA ALA A 99 1.80 -4.79 3.04
C ALA A 99 2.36 -5.31 4.37
N SER A 100 1.53 -5.36 5.43
CA SER A 100 1.93 -5.90 6.73
C SER A 100 2.29 -7.39 6.73
N LEU A 101 1.96 -8.13 5.68
CA LEU A 101 2.33 -9.54 5.51
C LEU A 101 3.50 -9.77 4.56
N ILE A 102 3.96 -8.73 3.85
CA ILE A 102 5.06 -8.83 2.89
C ILE A 102 6.38 -8.52 3.60
N ARG A 103 7.38 -9.39 3.44
CA ARG A 103 8.66 -9.30 4.14
C ARG A 103 9.87 -9.29 3.22
N ASP A 104 9.64 -9.36 1.91
CA ASP A 104 10.68 -9.47 0.88
C ASP A 104 10.38 -8.57 -0.33
N LEU A 105 11.39 -8.38 -1.16
CA LEU A 105 11.36 -7.54 -2.37
C LEU A 105 11.91 -8.34 -3.56
N PRO A 106 11.27 -9.45 -3.97
CA PRO A 106 11.77 -10.27 -5.05
C PRO A 106 11.53 -9.63 -6.43
N PRO A 107 12.20 -10.13 -7.48
CA PRO A 107 11.85 -9.79 -8.85
C PRO A 107 10.38 -10.10 -9.19
N ALA A 108 9.75 -9.26 -10.00
CA ALA A 108 8.33 -9.41 -10.36
C ALA A 108 8.03 -10.77 -11.00
N GLY A 109 8.95 -11.30 -11.83
CA GLY A 109 8.80 -12.63 -12.42
C GLY A 109 8.79 -13.77 -11.39
N GLU A 110 9.49 -13.60 -10.27
CA GLU A 110 9.46 -14.57 -9.17
C GLU A 110 8.13 -14.52 -8.42
N ILE A 111 7.59 -13.32 -8.19
CA ILE A 111 6.26 -13.15 -7.59
C ILE A 111 5.20 -13.93 -8.42
N VAL A 112 5.23 -13.79 -9.74
CA VAL A 112 4.29 -14.52 -10.61
C VAL A 112 4.45 -16.05 -10.47
N ARG A 113 5.68 -16.56 -10.46
CA ARG A 113 5.93 -18.01 -10.29
C ARG A 113 5.39 -18.51 -8.95
N GLN A 114 5.70 -17.82 -7.86
CA GLN A 114 5.23 -18.17 -6.51
C GLN A 114 3.70 -18.23 -6.45
N ILE A 115 3.01 -17.23 -7.00
CA ILE A 115 1.53 -17.20 -7.03
C ILE A 115 0.96 -18.39 -7.79
N ILE A 116 1.55 -18.75 -8.95
CA ILE A 116 1.11 -19.90 -9.74
C ILE A 116 1.34 -21.20 -8.98
N ASP A 117 2.48 -21.34 -8.32
CA ASP A 117 2.82 -22.56 -7.56
C ASP A 117 1.89 -22.71 -6.35
N GLU A 118 1.62 -21.63 -5.62
CA GLU A 118 0.66 -21.61 -4.50
C GLU A 118 -0.76 -21.95 -4.97
N TYR A 119 -1.19 -21.37 -6.10
CA TYR A 119 -2.48 -21.69 -6.70
C TYR A 119 -2.60 -23.17 -7.03
N ASN A 120 -1.61 -23.75 -7.71
CA ASN A 120 -1.60 -25.17 -8.08
C ASN A 120 -1.59 -26.09 -6.85
N ALA A 121 -0.85 -25.71 -5.80
CA ALA A 121 -0.85 -26.44 -4.54
C ALA A 121 -2.22 -26.38 -3.84
N GLY A 122 -2.85 -25.20 -3.83
CA GLY A 122 -4.18 -24.99 -3.28
C GLY A 122 -5.25 -25.82 -4.00
N VAL A 123 -5.24 -25.82 -5.35
CA VAL A 123 -6.18 -26.65 -6.14
C VAL A 123 -6.01 -28.13 -5.82
N LYS A 124 -4.77 -28.63 -5.74
CA LYS A 124 -4.50 -30.04 -5.39
C LYS A 124 -5.03 -30.38 -4.01
N SER A 125 -4.88 -29.51 -3.02
CA SER A 125 -5.36 -29.76 -1.66
C SER A 125 -6.87 -29.87 -1.57
N LEU A 126 -7.62 -29.14 -2.41
CA LEU A 126 -9.08 -29.18 -2.47
C LEU A 126 -9.60 -30.44 -3.18
N THR A 127 -8.83 -31.02 -4.11
CA THR A 127 -9.23 -32.23 -4.86
C THR A 127 -8.89 -33.53 -4.13
N THR A 128 -8.22 -33.45 -2.97
CA THR A 128 -7.82 -34.62 -2.16
C THR A 128 -8.80 -34.87 -1.01
N LEU A 129 -9.88 -34.11 -0.92
CA LEU A 129 -11.02 -34.33 -0.01
C LEU A 129 -12.09 -35.17 -0.68
#